data_5ba5b3b22b9a72f384b06d6222287508
#
_entry.id   5ba5b3b22b9a72f384b06d6222287508
#
_cell.length_a   1.000
_cell.length_b   1.000
_cell.length_c   1.000
_cell.angle_alpha   90.00
_cell.angle_beta   90.00
_cell.angle_gamma   90.00
#
_symmetry.space_group_name_H-M   'P 1'
#
loop_
_entity.id
_entity.type
_entity.pdbx_description
1 polymer ?
#
loop_
_entity_poly.entity_id
_entity_poly.type
_entity_poly.pdbx_seq_one_letter_code
_entity_poly.pdbx_strand_id
1 'polypeptide(L)'
;MDNISKHKVNLSDVARAAGVSRAAAGKVLNNCNGAIRVSLETKKRIEEAAQKLNYHPNIAAQMLAGGQSKLIGILTDTHSNYRYIRLMKDIENIAFKKHYRLIASCTHDNIVDMKENYYAMQRYGVKGIICLAHDYPTFRKEVEELFSNVDNVVFMGKPKFPAQRYVTSCNKNALIQLFAHWKNTGRKKIALACGNTQYISESNLVDNFITALKVNNLNFDENLLASYHLEHDVLEDCKNVITNVIEKHKPDAIFIDDAQHAICLQNLLQYHKWNIPEDLIIHGGDGDLSFNYIYPAIKSFDPCYEKIATKLIDAVINPNIKCNEVVETIY
;
A
#
# COMPACT_ATOMS: atom_id res chain seq x y z
N MET A 1 19.91 29.36 35.73
CA MET A 1 19.14 29.30 34.46
C MET A 1 17.83 28.62 34.78
N ASP A 2 16.81 29.43 35.00
CA ASP A 2 15.49 28.97 35.48
C ASP A 2 14.80 28.14 34.41
N ASN A 3 14.53 26.91 34.78
CA ASN A 3 13.77 25.96 33.98
C ASN A 3 12.28 26.34 34.05
N ILE A 4 11.86 27.39 33.32
CA ILE A 4 10.46 27.75 33.17
C ILE A 4 9.82 26.64 32.35
N SER A 5 9.22 25.66 33.00
CA SER A 5 8.35 24.69 32.39
C SER A 5 7.25 25.48 31.69
N LYS A 6 7.31 25.58 30.36
CA LYS A 6 6.25 26.21 29.56
C LYS A 6 4.95 25.42 29.83
N HIS A 7 4.07 26.00 30.60
CA HIS A 7 2.76 25.42 30.90
C HIS A 7 2.04 25.14 29.60
N LYS A 8 1.84 23.86 29.26
CA LYS A 8 1.13 23.45 28.06
C LYS A 8 -0.31 23.87 28.19
N VAL A 9 -0.76 24.80 27.34
CA VAL A 9 -2.16 25.28 27.31
C VAL A 9 -3.12 24.09 27.24
N ASN A 10 -4.11 24.10 28.09
CA ASN A 10 -5.11 23.04 28.19
C ASN A 10 -6.52 23.59 27.93
N LEU A 11 -7.50 22.68 27.83
CA LEU A 11 -8.90 23.03 27.55
C LEU A 11 -9.52 23.99 28.59
N SER A 12 -9.09 23.91 29.86
CA SER A 12 -9.56 24.82 30.90
C SER A 12 -9.09 26.24 30.72
N ASP A 13 -7.89 26.43 30.18
CA ASP A 13 -7.35 27.75 29.87
C ASP A 13 -8.13 28.41 28.72
N VAL A 14 -8.50 27.63 27.69
CA VAL A 14 -9.36 28.12 26.60
C VAL A 14 -10.77 28.45 27.12
N ALA A 15 -11.35 27.61 27.96
CA ALA A 15 -12.67 27.85 28.54
C ALA A 15 -12.70 29.16 29.38
N ARG A 16 -11.63 29.38 30.18
CA ARG A 16 -11.45 30.62 30.96
C ARG A 16 -11.34 31.83 30.07
N ALA A 17 -10.50 31.77 29.03
CA ALA A 17 -10.30 32.87 28.08
C ALA A 17 -11.56 33.19 27.26
N ALA A 18 -12.38 32.20 26.96
CA ALA A 18 -13.65 32.38 26.26
C ALA A 18 -14.82 32.75 27.15
N GLY A 19 -14.65 32.75 28.48
CA GLY A 19 -15.73 32.99 29.45
C GLY A 19 -16.86 31.94 29.44
N VAL A 20 -16.48 30.66 29.28
CA VAL A 20 -17.45 29.55 29.19
C VAL A 20 -17.04 28.37 30.10
N SER A 21 -17.95 27.43 30.29
CA SER A 21 -17.62 26.20 31.01
C SER A 21 -16.68 25.32 30.19
N ARG A 22 -15.80 24.53 30.86
CA ARG A 22 -14.95 23.54 30.22
C ARG A 22 -15.71 22.57 29.32
N ALA A 23 -16.94 22.20 29.72
CA ALA A 23 -17.83 21.33 28.94
C ALA A 23 -18.29 21.99 27.64
N ALA A 24 -18.62 23.30 27.65
CA ALA A 24 -18.99 24.04 26.47
C ALA A 24 -17.78 24.19 25.50
N ALA A 25 -16.61 24.56 26.05
CA ALA A 25 -15.37 24.61 25.24
C ALA A 25 -15.01 23.24 24.63
N GLY A 26 -15.10 22.17 25.44
CA GLY A 26 -14.86 20.80 24.98
C GLY A 26 -15.81 20.35 23.87
N LYS A 27 -17.07 20.69 23.98
CA LYS A 27 -18.07 20.39 22.94
C LYS A 27 -17.72 21.05 21.61
N VAL A 28 -17.35 22.31 21.61
CA VAL A 28 -17.03 23.06 20.40
C VAL A 28 -15.73 22.55 19.77
N LEU A 29 -14.66 22.40 20.58
CA LEU A 29 -13.33 22.08 20.07
C LEU A 29 -13.12 20.60 19.76
N ASN A 30 -13.90 19.72 20.40
CA ASN A 30 -13.80 18.27 20.19
C ASN A 30 -14.92 17.71 19.30
N ASN A 31 -15.83 18.55 18.79
CA ASN A 31 -16.99 18.12 17.99
C ASN A 31 -17.81 17.00 18.67
N CYS A 32 -17.88 17.00 19.99
CA CYS A 32 -18.60 15.96 20.74
C CYS A 32 -20.13 16.14 20.62
N ASN A 33 -20.84 15.09 20.25
CA ASN A 33 -22.30 15.05 20.30
C ASN A 33 -22.75 15.02 21.77
N GLY A 34 -23.24 16.12 22.26
CA GLY A 34 -23.74 16.22 23.66
C GLY A 34 -24.95 17.13 23.76
N ALA A 35 -25.70 17.04 24.88
CA ALA A 35 -26.94 17.79 25.13
C ALA A 35 -26.76 19.34 25.26
N ILE A 36 -25.52 19.82 25.40
CA ILE A 36 -25.21 21.24 25.54
C ILE A 36 -25.42 21.95 24.22
N ARG A 37 -26.38 22.89 24.16
CA ARG A 37 -26.50 23.80 23.01
C ARG A 37 -25.58 24.98 23.20
N VAL A 38 -24.78 25.27 22.16
CA VAL A 38 -23.85 26.40 22.13
C VAL A 38 -24.30 27.33 21.00
N SER A 39 -24.46 28.62 21.28
CA SER A 39 -24.81 29.62 20.24
C SER A 39 -23.65 29.83 19.29
N LEU A 40 -23.93 30.31 18.08
CA LEU A 40 -22.91 30.63 17.08
C LEU A 40 -21.89 31.65 17.59
N GLU A 41 -22.34 32.65 18.34
CA GLU A 41 -21.48 33.66 18.96
C GLU A 41 -20.53 33.04 19.99
N THR A 42 -21.06 32.15 20.86
CA THR A 42 -20.23 31.45 21.83
C THR A 42 -19.21 30.51 21.17
N LYS A 43 -19.64 29.84 20.09
CA LYS A 43 -18.73 28.99 19.28
C LYS A 43 -17.57 29.83 18.74
N LYS A 44 -17.84 30.98 18.17
CA LYS A 44 -16.84 31.89 17.62
C LYS A 44 -15.84 32.35 18.70
N ARG A 45 -16.34 32.76 19.88
CA ARG A 45 -15.46 33.15 21.01
C ARG A 45 -14.54 32.02 21.48
N ILE A 46 -15.05 30.79 21.50
CA ILE A 46 -14.23 29.61 21.89
C ILE A 46 -13.13 29.35 20.84
N GLU A 47 -13.47 29.39 19.55
CA GLU A 47 -12.53 29.19 18.45
C GLU A 47 -11.44 30.28 18.43
N GLU A 48 -11.83 31.54 18.62
CA GLU A 48 -10.87 32.68 18.73
C GLU A 48 -9.95 32.55 19.96
N ALA A 49 -10.50 32.13 21.11
CA ALA A 49 -9.69 31.90 22.29
C ALA A 49 -8.69 30.75 22.11
N ALA A 50 -9.13 29.65 21.47
CA ALA A 50 -8.23 28.53 21.16
C ALA A 50 -7.12 28.95 20.21
N GLN A 51 -7.43 29.74 19.18
CA GLN A 51 -6.44 30.27 18.23
C GLN A 51 -5.44 31.20 18.89
N LYS A 52 -5.93 32.17 19.71
CA LYS A 52 -5.05 33.10 20.45
C LYS A 52 -4.09 32.41 21.40
N LEU A 53 -4.54 31.33 22.04
CA LEU A 53 -3.74 30.53 22.97
C LEU A 53 -2.92 29.44 22.26
N ASN A 54 -2.99 29.34 20.94
CA ASN A 54 -2.39 28.25 20.16
C ASN A 54 -2.74 26.86 20.75
N TYR A 55 -3.98 26.70 21.17
CA TYR A 55 -4.46 25.46 21.76
C TYR A 55 -4.77 24.44 20.68
N HIS A 56 -4.15 23.28 20.79
CA HIS A 56 -4.46 22.12 19.95
C HIS A 56 -5.11 21.04 20.80
N PRO A 57 -6.34 20.58 20.41
CA PRO A 57 -7.01 19.52 21.12
C PRO A 57 -6.16 18.25 21.22
N ASN A 58 -6.10 17.67 22.40
CA ASN A 58 -5.40 16.39 22.60
C ASN A 58 -6.29 15.24 22.14
N ILE A 59 -5.86 14.49 21.15
CA ILE A 59 -6.59 13.35 20.57
C ILE A 59 -6.94 12.31 21.65
N ALA A 60 -6.01 12.00 22.57
CA ALA A 60 -6.28 11.07 23.66
C ALA A 60 -7.38 11.56 24.59
N ALA A 61 -7.41 12.88 24.89
CA ALA A 61 -8.48 13.47 25.68
C ALA A 61 -9.83 13.48 24.94
N GLN A 62 -9.82 13.64 23.61
CA GLN A 62 -11.03 13.52 22.79
C GLN A 62 -11.60 12.11 22.83
N MET A 63 -10.75 11.09 22.72
CA MET A 63 -11.16 9.67 22.79
C MET A 63 -11.72 9.30 24.16
N LEU A 64 -11.09 9.76 25.25
CA LEU A 64 -11.59 9.59 26.61
C LEU A 64 -12.96 10.26 26.84
N ALA A 65 -13.24 11.32 26.10
CA ALA A 65 -14.53 12.02 26.12
C ALA A 65 -15.62 11.37 25.23
N GLY A 66 -15.39 10.15 24.73
CA GLY A 66 -16.32 9.43 23.86
C GLY A 66 -16.21 9.79 22.38
N GLY A 67 -15.15 10.49 21.97
CA GLY A 67 -14.87 10.78 20.57
C GLY A 67 -14.39 9.53 19.81
N GLN A 68 -14.73 9.45 18.51
CA GLN A 68 -14.22 8.39 17.66
C GLN A 68 -12.76 8.67 17.27
N SER A 69 -11.96 7.62 17.23
CA SER A 69 -10.59 7.71 16.73
C SER A 69 -10.55 8.19 15.28
N LYS A 70 -9.64 9.11 15.01
CA LYS A 70 -9.30 9.60 13.67
C LYS A 70 -7.91 9.12 13.22
N LEU A 71 -7.39 8.07 13.87
CA LEU A 71 -6.14 7.42 13.51
C LEU A 71 -6.41 6.13 12.76
N ILE A 72 -5.65 5.88 11.70
CA ILE A 72 -5.60 4.62 10.97
C ILE A 72 -4.18 4.08 11.08
N GLY A 73 -4.06 2.82 11.48
CA GLY A 73 -2.78 2.11 11.53
C GLY A 73 -2.38 1.57 10.16
N ILE A 74 -1.08 1.53 9.90
CA ILE A 74 -0.52 0.85 8.73
C ILE A 74 0.60 -0.06 9.19
N LEU A 75 0.49 -1.34 8.89
CA LEU A 75 1.57 -2.32 9.02
C LEU A 75 2.21 -2.51 7.64
N THR A 76 3.50 -2.27 7.55
CA THR A 76 4.30 -2.47 6.34
C THR A 76 5.51 -3.32 6.65
N ASP A 77 6.12 -3.97 5.66
CA ASP A 77 7.38 -4.68 5.81
C ASP A 77 8.59 -3.80 5.48
N THR A 78 9.79 -4.33 5.70
CA THR A 78 11.05 -3.62 5.44
C THR A 78 11.38 -3.57 3.95
N HIS A 79 10.98 -4.60 3.22
CA HIS A 79 11.26 -4.77 1.78
C HIS A 79 10.16 -4.21 0.89
N SER A 80 9.37 -3.26 1.43
CA SER A 80 8.35 -2.55 0.65
C SER A 80 8.99 -1.83 -0.53
N ASN A 81 8.76 -2.33 -1.73
CA ASN A 81 9.26 -1.71 -2.94
C ASN A 81 8.53 -0.38 -3.24
N TYR A 82 9.00 0.35 -4.24
CA TYR A 82 8.49 1.69 -4.59
C TYR A 82 6.97 1.75 -4.79
N ARG A 83 6.35 0.68 -5.29
CA ARG A 83 4.88 0.62 -5.46
C ARG A 83 4.11 0.84 -4.15
N TYR A 84 4.63 0.32 -3.03
CA TYR A 84 4.02 0.54 -1.71
C TYR A 84 4.22 1.95 -1.21
N ILE A 85 5.35 2.59 -1.51
CA ILE A 85 5.58 4.01 -1.18
C ILE A 85 4.56 4.88 -1.92
N ARG A 86 4.31 4.57 -3.20
CA ARG A 86 3.28 5.27 -3.98
C ARG A 86 1.88 5.04 -3.43
N LEU A 87 1.53 3.78 -3.13
CA LEU A 87 0.24 3.45 -2.52
C LEU A 87 0.05 4.14 -1.16
N MET A 88 1.09 4.18 -0.33
CA MET A 88 1.09 4.90 0.96
C MET A 88 0.80 6.39 0.79
N LYS A 89 1.37 7.03 -0.23
CA LYS A 89 1.06 8.43 -0.56
C LYS A 89 -0.41 8.63 -0.91
N ASP A 90 -1.00 7.74 -1.70
CA ASP A 90 -2.41 7.83 -2.06
C ASP A 90 -3.32 7.53 -0.87
N ILE A 91 -2.97 6.56 -0.03
CA ILE A 91 -3.66 6.26 1.24
C ILE A 91 -3.64 7.51 2.15
N GLU A 92 -2.48 8.16 2.31
CA GLU A 92 -2.35 9.37 3.14
C GLU A 92 -3.22 10.50 2.61
N ASN A 93 -3.17 10.79 1.32
CA ASN A 93 -3.95 11.84 0.69
C ASN A 93 -5.47 11.63 0.90
N ILE A 94 -5.95 10.40 0.75
CA ILE A 94 -7.37 10.07 0.90
C ILE A 94 -7.77 10.12 2.38
N ALA A 95 -6.95 9.58 3.28
CA ALA A 95 -7.17 9.66 4.72
C ALA A 95 -7.25 11.13 5.18
N PHE A 96 -6.32 11.97 4.72
CA PHE A 96 -6.31 13.40 5.03
C PHE A 96 -7.60 14.10 4.58
N LYS A 97 -8.06 13.87 3.34
CA LYS A 97 -9.33 14.43 2.82
C LYS A 97 -10.53 14.01 3.65
N LYS A 98 -10.48 12.81 4.27
CA LYS A 98 -11.53 12.28 5.15
C LYS A 98 -11.30 12.63 6.64
N HIS A 99 -10.36 13.53 6.92
CA HIS A 99 -9.98 13.98 8.27
C HIS A 99 -9.42 12.87 9.18
N TYR A 100 -8.78 11.88 8.61
CA TYR A 100 -7.99 10.88 9.34
C TYR A 100 -6.49 11.19 9.27
N ARG A 101 -5.72 10.59 10.16
CA ARG A 101 -4.26 10.60 10.18
C ARG A 101 -3.75 9.18 10.21
N LEU A 102 -2.57 8.98 9.67
CA LEU A 102 -1.92 7.67 9.64
C LEU A 102 -0.86 7.55 10.73
N ILE A 103 -0.76 6.35 11.27
CA ILE A 103 0.38 5.90 12.05
C ILE A 103 0.91 4.63 11.40
N ALA A 104 2.15 4.64 10.91
CA ALA A 104 2.77 3.51 10.24
C ALA A 104 3.85 2.89 11.12
N SER A 105 3.93 1.57 11.10
CA SER A 105 4.99 0.79 11.72
C SER A 105 5.50 -0.26 10.74
N CYS A 106 6.82 -0.41 10.70
CA CYS A 106 7.47 -1.47 9.95
C CYS A 106 7.55 -2.73 10.79
N THR A 107 7.29 -3.88 10.19
CA THR A 107 7.28 -5.19 10.87
C THR A 107 8.65 -5.88 10.82
N HIS A 108 9.62 -5.31 10.10
CA HIS A 108 10.98 -5.83 9.95
C HIS A 108 11.03 -7.33 9.56
N ASP A 109 10.01 -7.78 8.79
CA ASP A 109 9.84 -9.16 8.35
C ASP A 109 9.91 -10.17 9.51
N ASN A 110 9.50 -9.73 10.68
CA ASN A 110 9.52 -10.45 11.94
C ASN A 110 8.14 -10.50 12.57
N ILE A 111 7.68 -11.71 12.88
CA ILE A 111 6.35 -11.91 13.49
C ILE A 111 6.24 -11.30 14.89
N VAL A 112 7.33 -11.25 15.65
CA VAL A 112 7.34 -10.66 17.00
C VAL A 112 7.08 -9.15 16.88
N ASP A 113 7.80 -8.48 15.98
CA ASP A 113 7.64 -7.04 15.71
C ASP A 113 6.25 -6.75 15.15
N MET A 114 5.74 -7.62 14.27
CA MET A 114 4.38 -7.50 13.74
C MET A 114 3.32 -7.54 14.85
N LYS A 115 3.41 -8.52 15.76
CA LYS A 115 2.53 -8.67 16.93
C LYS A 115 2.63 -7.44 17.84
N GLU A 116 3.83 -6.99 18.15
CA GLU A 116 4.06 -5.82 19.00
C GLU A 116 3.48 -4.56 18.39
N ASN A 117 3.74 -4.32 17.11
CA ASN A 117 3.20 -3.17 16.37
C ASN A 117 1.67 -3.22 16.27
N TYR A 118 1.09 -4.38 16.00
CA TYR A 118 -0.36 -4.55 16.00
C TYR A 118 -0.97 -4.17 17.34
N TYR A 119 -0.45 -4.72 18.46
CA TYR A 119 -0.97 -4.39 19.79
C TYR A 119 -0.68 -2.94 20.21
N ALA A 120 0.45 -2.37 19.78
CA ALA A 120 0.73 -0.96 20.02
C ALA A 120 -0.32 -0.05 19.32
N MET A 121 -0.66 -0.34 18.08
CA MET A 121 -1.72 0.38 17.35
C MET A 121 -3.09 0.25 18.05
N GLN A 122 -3.42 -0.93 18.57
CA GLN A 122 -4.64 -1.12 19.38
C GLN A 122 -4.62 -0.22 20.62
N ARG A 123 -3.48 -0.15 21.34
CA ARG A 123 -3.32 0.74 22.51
C ARG A 123 -3.41 2.21 22.15
N TYR A 124 -2.95 2.60 20.95
CA TYR A 124 -3.13 3.97 20.42
C TYR A 124 -4.56 4.26 19.98
N GLY A 125 -5.43 3.27 20.02
CA GLY A 125 -6.84 3.42 19.68
C GLY A 125 -7.06 3.75 18.21
N VAL A 126 -6.32 3.15 17.29
CA VAL A 126 -6.58 3.32 15.85
C VAL A 126 -7.99 2.84 15.49
N LYS A 127 -8.61 3.48 14.52
CA LYS A 127 -9.95 3.10 14.01
C LYS A 127 -9.94 1.71 13.38
N GLY A 128 -8.84 1.39 12.71
CA GLY A 128 -8.55 0.11 12.10
C GLY A 128 -7.15 0.15 11.46
N ILE A 129 -6.74 -0.96 10.89
CA ILE A 129 -5.38 -1.15 10.39
C ILE A 129 -5.43 -1.59 8.93
N ILE A 130 -4.61 -1.00 8.08
CA ILE A 130 -4.30 -1.49 6.74
C ILE A 130 -3.01 -2.29 6.84
N CYS A 131 -3.05 -3.56 6.45
CA CYS A 131 -1.88 -4.43 6.42
C CYS A 131 -1.34 -4.49 4.99
N LEU A 132 -0.16 -3.89 4.79
CA LEU A 132 0.63 -3.93 3.56
C LEU A 132 1.80 -4.91 3.69
N ALA A 133 2.02 -5.47 4.87
CA ALA A 133 3.06 -6.48 5.09
C ALA A 133 2.67 -7.79 4.42
N HIS A 134 3.60 -8.36 3.67
CA HIS A 134 3.27 -9.45 2.76
C HIS A 134 4.06 -10.72 2.99
N ASP A 135 5.22 -10.64 3.61
CA ASP A 135 6.13 -11.78 3.59
C ASP A 135 6.44 -12.34 4.96
N TYR A 136 5.90 -13.50 5.21
CA TYR A 136 6.20 -14.31 6.40
C TYR A 136 6.09 -15.78 6.05
N PRO A 137 6.86 -16.30 5.09
CA PRO A 137 6.72 -17.69 4.68
C PRO A 137 6.98 -18.67 5.81
N THR A 138 7.88 -18.32 6.72
CA THR A 138 8.28 -19.13 7.89
C THR A 138 7.28 -19.03 9.05
N PHE A 139 6.47 -17.96 9.13
CA PHE A 139 5.59 -17.65 10.26
C PHE A 139 4.11 -17.60 9.88
N ARG A 140 3.73 -18.27 8.82
CA ARG A 140 2.36 -18.27 8.29
C ARG A 140 1.30 -18.59 9.33
N LYS A 141 1.54 -19.59 10.18
CA LYS A 141 0.60 -19.98 11.24
C LYS A 141 0.41 -18.86 12.26
N GLU A 142 1.49 -18.26 12.70
CA GLU A 142 1.48 -17.20 13.70
C GLU A 142 0.79 -15.94 13.16
N VAL A 143 0.95 -15.64 11.87
CA VAL A 143 0.24 -14.53 11.21
C VAL A 143 -1.25 -14.85 11.09
N GLU A 144 -1.61 -16.09 10.70
CA GLU A 144 -3.00 -16.53 10.64
C GLU A 144 -3.66 -16.48 12.03
N GLU A 145 -2.99 -16.97 13.07
CA GLU A 145 -3.47 -16.90 14.46
C GLU A 145 -3.69 -15.45 14.92
N LEU A 146 -2.78 -14.53 14.54
CA LEU A 146 -2.88 -13.12 14.89
C LEU A 146 -4.11 -12.45 14.26
N PHE A 147 -4.43 -12.80 13.03
CA PHE A 147 -5.42 -12.06 12.22
C PHE A 147 -6.72 -12.82 11.91
N SER A 148 -6.83 -14.11 12.22
CA SER A 148 -8.01 -14.93 11.87
C SER A 148 -9.32 -14.47 12.52
N ASN A 149 -9.25 -13.79 13.65
CA ASN A 149 -10.43 -13.36 14.43
C ASN A 149 -10.50 -11.85 14.65
N VAL A 150 -9.90 -11.05 13.76
CA VAL A 150 -9.89 -9.60 13.88
C VAL A 150 -10.71 -8.93 12.77
N ASP A 151 -11.61 -8.04 13.15
CA ASP A 151 -12.50 -7.34 12.21
C ASP A 151 -11.97 -5.97 11.79
N ASN A 152 -10.91 -5.49 12.43
CA ASN A 152 -10.39 -4.14 12.25
C ASN A 152 -9.14 -4.07 11.36
N VAL A 153 -8.80 -5.16 10.67
CA VAL A 153 -7.69 -5.20 9.71
C VAL A 153 -8.23 -5.37 8.30
N VAL A 154 -7.69 -4.60 7.37
CA VAL A 154 -7.93 -4.71 5.92
C VAL A 154 -6.59 -4.99 5.24
N PHE A 155 -6.53 -6.07 4.47
CA PHE A 155 -5.30 -6.48 3.79
C PHE A 155 -5.20 -5.85 2.39
N MET A 156 -4.01 -5.41 2.01
CA MET A 156 -3.66 -5.21 0.62
C MET A 156 -3.21 -6.56 0.04
N GLY A 157 -3.98 -7.08 -0.91
CA GLY A 157 -3.85 -8.45 -1.40
C GLY A 157 -4.74 -9.44 -0.63
N LYS A 158 -5.22 -10.46 -1.31
CA LYS A 158 -6.01 -11.54 -0.69
C LYS A 158 -5.05 -12.44 0.10
N PRO A 159 -5.17 -12.53 1.43
CA PRO A 159 -4.27 -13.38 2.20
C PRO A 159 -4.53 -14.88 1.96
N LYS A 160 -3.52 -15.72 2.16
CA LYS A 160 -3.60 -17.19 2.02
C LYS A 160 -4.34 -17.88 3.16
N PHE A 161 -4.80 -17.15 4.16
CA PHE A 161 -5.65 -17.63 5.24
C PHE A 161 -7.04 -16.98 5.13
N PRO A 162 -8.07 -17.55 5.76
CA PRO A 162 -9.41 -16.96 5.71
C PRO A 162 -9.41 -15.54 6.27
N ALA A 163 -9.61 -14.56 5.42
CA ALA A 163 -9.78 -13.17 5.80
C ALA A 163 -11.01 -12.61 5.08
N GLN A 164 -11.76 -11.81 5.83
CA GLN A 164 -13.02 -11.28 5.33
C GLN A 164 -12.89 -9.91 4.69
N ARG A 165 -11.71 -9.28 4.81
CA ARG A 165 -11.52 -7.88 4.42
C ARG A 165 -10.19 -7.67 3.72
N TYR A 166 -10.25 -7.57 2.41
CA TYR A 166 -9.07 -7.28 1.59
C TYR A 166 -9.45 -6.48 0.34
N VAL A 167 -8.47 -5.76 -0.18
CA VAL A 167 -8.47 -5.15 -1.51
C VAL A 167 -7.30 -5.75 -2.27
N THR A 168 -7.54 -6.33 -3.42
CA THR A 168 -6.50 -6.88 -4.27
C THR A 168 -6.54 -6.26 -5.66
N SER A 169 -5.43 -6.34 -6.40
CA SER A 169 -5.36 -5.96 -7.82
C SER A 169 -5.43 -7.21 -8.71
N CYS A 170 -5.93 -7.03 -9.93
CA CYS A 170 -5.96 -8.07 -10.94
C CYS A 170 -5.41 -7.52 -12.26
N ASN A 171 -4.37 -8.15 -12.79
CA ASN A 171 -3.72 -7.75 -14.03
C ASN A 171 -4.08 -8.66 -15.21
N LYS A 172 -5.01 -9.59 -15.03
CA LYS A 172 -5.38 -10.61 -16.05
C LYS A 172 -5.78 -9.97 -17.38
N ASN A 173 -6.69 -9.02 -17.34
CA ASN A 173 -7.20 -8.37 -18.55
C ASN A 173 -6.12 -7.50 -19.22
N ALA A 174 -5.29 -6.82 -18.42
CA ALA A 174 -4.17 -6.04 -18.94
C ALA A 174 -3.13 -6.92 -19.64
N LEU A 175 -2.79 -8.10 -19.07
CA LEU A 175 -1.91 -9.07 -19.71
C LEU A 175 -2.50 -9.63 -21.02
N ILE A 176 -3.80 -9.91 -21.06
CA ILE A 176 -4.47 -10.37 -22.28
C ILE A 176 -4.34 -9.33 -23.39
N GLN A 177 -4.56 -8.05 -23.09
CA GLN A 177 -4.45 -6.95 -24.04
C GLN A 177 -2.98 -6.74 -24.49
N LEU A 178 -2.05 -6.75 -23.56
CA LEU A 178 -0.63 -6.63 -23.86
C LEU A 178 -0.16 -7.75 -24.82
N PHE A 179 -0.53 -9.00 -24.53
CA PHE A 179 -0.09 -10.13 -25.35
C PHE A 179 -0.78 -10.15 -26.73
N ALA A 180 -2.01 -9.68 -26.82
CA ALA A 180 -2.66 -9.43 -28.11
C ALA A 180 -1.88 -8.40 -28.95
N HIS A 181 -1.46 -7.29 -28.32
CA HIS A 181 -0.65 -6.28 -28.96
C HIS A 181 0.72 -6.85 -29.40
N TRP A 182 1.43 -7.57 -28.54
CA TRP A 182 2.70 -8.18 -28.85
C TRP A 182 2.61 -9.18 -29.99
N LYS A 183 1.59 -10.04 -29.97
CA LYS A 183 1.33 -10.99 -31.06
C LYS A 183 1.11 -10.28 -32.40
N ASN A 184 0.32 -9.21 -32.40
CA ASN A 184 0.03 -8.43 -33.62
C ASN A 184 1.28 -7.70 -34.15
N THR A 185 2.26 -7.41 -33.30
CA THR A 185 3.56 -6.80 -33.67
C THR A 185 4.66 -7.85 -33.93
N GLY A 186 4.28 -9.15 -34.00
CA GLY A 186 5.17 -10.25 -34.35
C GLY A 186 5.88 -10.93 -33.18
N ARG A 187 5.65 -10.48 -31.93
CA ARG A 187 6.24 -11.08 -30.72
C ARG A 187 5.42 -12.31 -30.30
N LYS A 188 6.09 -13.45 -30.16
CA LYS A 188 5.41 -14.74 -29.90
C LYS A 188 6.02 -15.50 -28.74
N LYS A 189 7.29 -15.29 -28.45
CA LYS A 189 8.01 -15.98 -27.39
C LYS A 189 8.17 -15.06 -26.18
N ILE A 190 7.23 -15.17 -25.26
CA ILE A 190 7.08 -14.23 -24.16
C ILE A 190 7.60 -14.86 -22.87
N ALA A 191 8.53 -14.17 -22.20
CA ALA A 191 9.05 -14.55 -20.90
C ALA A 191 8.34 -13.79 -19.76
N LEU A 192 8.36 -14.38 -18.56
CA LEU A 192 7.97 -13.77 -17.31
C LEU A 192 9.14 -13.82 -16.33
N ALA A 193 9.46 -12.69 -15.71
CA ALA A 193 10.29 -12.63 -14.52
C ALA A 193 9.45 -12.01 -13.38
N CYS A 194 9.32 -12.73 -12.28
CA CYS A 194 8.50 -12.28 -11.16
C CYS A 194 9.07 -12.68 -9.81
N GLY A 195 8.71 -11.91 -8.78
CA GLY A 195 9.06 -12.22 -7.41
C GLY A 195 8.52 -13.59 -6.98
N ASN A 196 9.33 -14.35 -6.25
CA ASN A 196 8.91 -15.63 -5.69
C ASN A 196 7.85 -15.35 -4.59
N THR A 197 6.63 -15.76 -4.86
CA THR A 197 5.46 -15.43 -4.05
C THR A 197 5.24 -16.46 -2.93
N GLN A 198 6.16 -16.53 -1.98
CA GLN A 198 5.90 -17.25 -0.72
C GLN A 198 5.16 -16.38 0.32
N TYR A 199 4.49 -15.35 -0.13
CA TYR A 199 3.88 -14.28 0.66
C TYR A 199 2.59 -14.68 1.37
N ILE A 200 2.18 -13.84 2.34
CA ILE A 200 0.88 -13.95 3.01
C ILE A 200 -0.27 -13.86 2.00
N SER A 201 -0.13 -13.01 0.99
CA SER A 201 -1.16 -12.83 -0.03
C SER A 201 -1.02 -13.82 -1.19
N GLU A 202 -2.16 -14.23 -1.75
CA GLU A 202 -2.21 -14.99 -2.99
C GLU A 202 -1.73 -14.12 -4.15
N SER A 203 -0.71 -14.56 -4.88
CA SER A 203 -0.35 -14.00 -6.17
C SER A 203 -0.91 -14.89 -7.28
N ASN A 204 -1.64 -14.28 -8.19
CA ASN A 204 -2.18 -14.95 -9.37
C ASN A 204 -1.43 -14.56 -10.65
N LEU A 205 -0.23 -13.98 -10.53
CA LEU A 205 0.48 -13.44 -11.69
C LEU A 205 0.84 -14.52 -12.71
N VAL A 206 1.40 -15.65 -12.26
CA VAL A 206 1.76 -16.76 -13.14
C VAL A 206 0.52 -17.35 -13.83
N ASP A 207 -0.57 -17.56 -13.07
CA ASP A 207 -1.83 -18.06 -13.61
C ASP A 207 -2.46 -17.09 -14.63
N ASN A 208 -2.41 -15.79 -14.33
CA ASN A 208 -2.89 -14.75 -15.22
C ASN A 208 -2.04 -14.67 -16.50
N PHE A 209 -0.72 -14.82 -16.38
CA PHE A 209 0.21 -14.87 -17.49
C PHE A 209 -0.08 -16.08 -18.41
N ILE A 210 -0.20 -17.28 -17.85
CA ILE A 210 -0.54 -18.49 -18.59
C ILE A 210 -1.91 -18.34 -19.27
N THR A 211 -2.88 -17.77 -18.55
CA THR A 211 -4.22 -17.52 -19.13
C THR A 211 -4.14 -16.55 -20.30
N ALA A 212 -3.36 -15.48 -20.19
CA ALA A 212 -3.19 -14.49 -21.25
C ALA A 212 -2.50 -15.08 -22.49
N LEU A 213 -1.51 -15.97 -22.33
CA LEU A 213 -0.92 -16.74 -23.42
C LEU A 213 -1.96 -17.61 -24.13
N LYS A 214 -2.73 -18.39 -23.36
CA LYS A 214 -3.77 -19.29 -23.90
C LYS A 214 -4.84 -18.52 -24.69
N VAL A 215 -5.37 -17.43 -24.15
CA VAL A 215 -6.37 -16.58 -24.80
C VAL A 215 -5.88 -16.04 -26.14
N ASN A 216 -4.59 -15.73 -26.23
CA ASN A 216 -3.97 -15.22 -27.43
C ASN A 216 -3.42 -16.31 -28.37
N ASN A 217 -3.66 -17.60 -28.08
CA ASN A 217 -3.07 -18.72 -28.82
C ASN A 217 -1.54 -18.59 -28.95
N LEU A 218 -0.87 -18.28 -27.85
CA LEU A 218 0.59 -18.28 -27.69
C LEU A 218 1.00 -19.48 -26.85
N ASN A 219 2.16 -20.05 -27.17
CA ASN A 219 2.66 -21.23 -26.46
C ASN A 219 3.21 -20.85 -25.09
N PHE A 220 2.88 -21.65 -24.09
CA PHE A 220 3.51 -21.59 -22.77
C PHE A 220 4.76 -22.49 -22.77
N ASP A 221 5.87 -21.96 -22.27
CA ASP A 221 7.14 -22.68 -22.09
C ASP A 221 7.66 -22.35 -20.67
N GLU A 222 7.78 -23.37 -19.83
CA GLU A 222 8.27 -23.23 -18.44
C GLU A 222 9.69 -22.65 -18.38
N ASN A 223 10.52 -22.88 -19.41
CA ASN A 223 11.86 -22.33 -19.48
C ASN A 223 11.89 -20.79 -19.68
N LEU A 224 10.73 -20.18 -19.95
CA LEU A 224 10.58 -18.74 -20.06
C LEU A 224 10.06 -18.11 -18.76
N LEU A 225 9.91 -18.89 -17.69
CA LEU A 225 9.61 -18.38 -16.37
C LEU A 225 10.89 -18.22 -15.54
N ALA A 226 11.11 -17.03 -15.02
CA ALA A 226 12.14 -16.76 -14.03
C ALA A 226 11.48 -16.25 -12.75
N SER A 227 11.95 -16.75 -11.61
CA SER A 227 11.59 -16.21 -10.30
C SER A 227 12.80 -15.61 -9.62
N TYR A 228 12.60 -14.55 -8.86
CA TYR A 228 13.61 -13.92 -8.04
C TYR A 228 13.07 -13.73 -6.60
N HIS A 229 13.98 -13.59 -5.65
CA HIS A 229 13.64 -13.31 -4.28
C HIS A 229 13.77 -11.82 -4.01
N LEU A 230 12.75 -11.18 -3.46
CA LEU A 230 12.76 -9.73 -3.20
C LEU A 230 13.83 -9.28 -2.19
N GLU A 231 14.39 -10.21 -1.44
CA GLU A 231 15.47 -9.98 -0.46
C GLU A 231 16.88 -10.13 -1.06
N HIS A 232 16.99 -10.53 -2.33
CA HIS A 232 18.25 -10.78 -2.98
C HIS A 232 18.80 -9.54 -3.68
N ASP A 233 20.04 -9.65 -4.12
CA ASP A 233 20.70 -8.67 -4.97
C ASP A 233 20.01 -8.61 -6.34
N VAL A 234 19.33 -7.50 -6.63
CA VAL A 234 18.64 -7.25 -7.91
C VAL A 234 19.56 -7.46 -9.10
N LEU A 235 20.84 -7.11 -8.97
CA LEU A 235 21.83 -7.26 -10.02
C LEU A 235 22.10 -8.74 -10.32
N GLU A 236 22.21 -9.57 -9.28
CA GLU A 236 22.45 -11.02 -9.44
C GLU A 236 21.23 -11.72 -10.01
N ASP A 237 20.03 -11.35 -9.55
CA ASP A 237 18.78 -11.87 -10.10
C ASP A 237 18.67 -11.56 -11.60
N CYS A 238 18.98 -10.32 -12.02
CA CYS A 238 18.95 -9.93 -13.42
C CYS A 238 19.99 -10.69 -14.26
N LYS A 239 21.21 -10.93 -13.76
CA LYS A 239 22.20 -11.77 -14.43
C LYS A 239 21.68 -13.20 -14.62
N ASN A 240 21.02 -13.76 -13.61
CA ASN A 240 20.41 -15.08 -13.69
C ASN A 240 19.29 -15.13 -14.74
N VAL A 241 18.44 -14.10 -14.84
CA VAL A 241 17.43 -13.99 -15.90
C VAL A 241 18.08 -13.91 -17.28
N ILE A 242 19.14 -13.11 -17.44
CA ILE A 242 19.86 -13.03 -18.71
C ILE A 242 20.42 -14.40 -19.10
N THR A 243 21.21 -15.02 -18.23
CA THR A 243 21.93 -16.27 -18.52
C THR A 243 20.98 -17.45 -18.73
N ASN A 244 19.96 -17.58 -17.86
CA ASN A 244 19.11 -18.78 -17.85
C ASN A 244 17.88 -18.69 -18.73
N VAL A 245 17.38 -17.48 -19.02
CA VAL A 245 16.18 -17.29 -19.83
C VAL A 245 16.50 -16.61 -21.15
N ILE A 246 17.11 -15.42 -21.11
CA ILE A 246 17.25 -14.60 -22.32
C ILE A 246 18.24 -15.19 -23.32
N GLU A 247 19.46 -15.52 -22.88
CA GLU A 247 20.52 -16.06 -23.78
C GLU A 247 20.21 -17.47 -24.25
N LYS A 248 19.66 -18.34 -23.37
CA LYS A 248 19.34 -19.73 -23.71
C LYS A 248 18.13 -19.88 -24.61
N HIS A 249 17.06 -19.12 -24.27
CA HIS A 249 15.77 -19.33 -24.88
C HIS A 249 15.36 -18.22 -25.83
N LYS A 250 16.06 -17.09 -25.86
CA LYS A 250 15.85 -15.97 -26.78
C LYS A 250 14.38 -15.56 -26.89
N PRO A 251 13.74 -15.12 -25.82
CA PRO A 251 12.41 -14.53 -25.90
C PRO A 251 12.45 -13.24 -26.72
N ASP A 252 11.32 -12.88 -27.32
CA ASP A 252 11.17 -11.62 -28.05
C ASP A 252 10.44 -10.54 -27.24
N ALA A 253 9.89 -10.93 -26.09
CA ALA A 253 9.32 -10.03 -25.10
C ALA A 253 9.44 -10.61 -23.68
N ILE A 254 9.54 -9.74 -22.68
CA ILE A 254 9.56 -10.13 -21.27
C ILE A 254 8.66 -9.19 -20.45
N PHE A 255 7.81 -9.77 -19.60
CA PHE A 255 7.06 -9.06 -18.59
C PHE A 255 7.74 -9.22 -17.23
N ILE A 256 7.94 -8.11 -16.52
CA ILE A 256 8.61 -8.09 -15.22
C ILE A 256 7.70 -7.33 -14.22
N ASP A 257 7.39 -7.95 -13.10
CA ASP A 257 6.44 -7.37 -12.13
C ASP A 257 7.05 -6.28 -11.24
N ASP A 258 8.38 -6.23 -11.10
CA ASP A 258 9.09 -5.26 -10.27
C ASP A 258 9.92 -4.25 -11.08
N ALA A 259 9.80 -2.96 -10.73
CA ALA A 259 10.46 -1.88 -11.44
C ALA A 259 11.98 -1.91 -11.34
N GLN A 260 12.53 -2.22 -10.17
CA GLN A 260 13.98 -2.25 -9.98
C GLN A 260 14.63 -3.32 -10.87
N HIS A 261 14.00 -4.52 -10.91
CA HIS A 261 14.46 -5.60 -11.79
C HIS A 261 14.30 -5.25 -13.26
N ALA A 262 13.20 -4.62 -13.67
CA ALA A 262 13.01 -4.21 -15.07
C ALA A 262 14.06 -3.19 -15.53
N ILE A 263 14.35 -2.18 -14.70
CA ILE A 263 15.36 -1.16 -14.98
C ILE A 263 16.76 -1.77 -15.00
N CYS A 264 17.08 -2.58 -14.01
CA CYS A 264 18.38 -3.26 -13.93
C CYS A 264 18.61 -4.17 -15.13
N LEU A 265 17.60 -4.97 -15.49
CA LEU A 265 17.68 -5.87 -16.65
C LEU A 265 17.92 -5.10 -17.96
N GLN A 266 17.17 -4.02 -18.20
CA GLN A 266 17.35 -3.20 -19.39
C GLN A 266 18.77 -2.62 -19.46
N ASN A 267 19.27 -2.07 -18.36
CA ASN A 267 20.62 -1.51 -18.30
C ASN A 267 21.69 -2.55 -18.58
N LEU A 268 21.58 -3.76 -18.00
CA LEU A 268 22.51 -4.86 -18.26
C LEU A 268 22.48 -5.30 -19.72
N LEU A 269 21.30 -5.49 -20.31
CA LEU A 269 21.16 -5.88 -21.70
C LEU A 269 21.76 -4.84 -22.63
N GLN A 270 21.53 -3.55 -22.40
CA GLN A 270 22.15 -2.48 -23.17
C GLN A 270 23.68 -2.45 -23.00
N TYR A 271 24.19 -2.70 -21.80
CA TYR A 271 25.63 -2.84 -21.56
C TYR A 271 26.22 -4.00 -22.40
N HIS A 272 25.48 -5.10 -22.55
CA HIS A 272 25.82 -6.24 -23.42
C HIS A 272 25.42 -6.02 -24.88
N LYS A 273 25.12 -4.78 -25.28
CA LYS A 273 24.84 -4.35 -26.67
C LYS A 273 23.59 -4.96 -27.29
N TRP A 274 22.62 -5.33 -26.48
CA TRP A 274 21.27 -5.64 -26.95
C TRP A 274 20.55 -4.36 -27.38
N ASN A 275 19.86 -4.41 -28.53
CA ASN A 275 19.03 -3.33 -29.01
C ASN A 275 17.64 -3.48 -28.36
N ILE A 276 17.29 -2.58 -27.47
CA ILE A 276 15.98 -2.53 -26.82
C ILE A 276 15.20 -1.37 -27.44
N PRO A 277 14.01 -1.57 -27.97
CA PRO A 277 13.14 -2.75 -27.85
C PRO A 277 13.21 -3.74 -29.03
N GLU A 278 14.13 -3.58 -29.99
CA GLU A 278 14.16 -4.35 -31.24
C GLU A 278 14.41 -5.86 -30.99
N ASP A 279 15.46 -6.20 -30.23
CA ASP A 279 15.84 -7.58 -29.94
C ASP A 279 14.92 -8.17 -28.84
N LEU A 280 14.54 -7.35 -27.85
CA LEU A 280 13.69 -7.74 -26.72
C LEU A 280 12.86 -6.56 -26.24
N ILE A 281 11.54 -6.73 -26.16
CA ILE A 281 10.66 -5.75 -25.51
C ILE A 281 10.56 -6.07 -24.01
N ILE A 282 10.78 -5.07 -23.16
CA ILE A 282 10.59 -5.15 -21.73
C ILE A 282 9.33 -4.36 -21.34
N HIS A 283 8.46 -4.96 -20.51
CA HIS A 283 7.27 -4.30 -19.96
C HIS A 283 7.20 -4.52 -18.46
N GLY A 284 6.98 -3.45 -17.73
CA GLY A 284 6.84 -3.47 -16.27
C GLY A 284 5.40 -3.72 -15.81
N GLY A 285 5.24 -4.18 -14.58
CA GLY A 285 3.94 -4.53 -14.01
C GLY A 285 3.31 -3.48 -13.09
N ASP A 286 4.09 -2.56 -12.55
CA ASP A 286 3.72 -1.78 -11.36
C ASP A 286 3.52 -0.28 -11.55
N GLY A 287 3.59 0.22 -12.78
CA GLY A 287 3.34 1.64 -13.09
C GLY A 287 4.32 2.62 -12.46
N ASP A 288 5.57 2.21 -12.28
CA ASP A 288 6.60 3.03 -11.66
C ASP A 288 7.00 4.21 -12.56
N LEU A 289 7.06 5.41 -11.97
CA LEU A 289 7.43 6.62 -12.70
C LEU A 289 8.88 6.62 -13.18
N SER A 290 9.77 5.86 -12.54
CA SER A 290 11.17 5.74 -12.92
C SER A 290 11.36 5.14 -14.33
N PHE A 291 10.37 4.40 -14.82
CA PHE A 291 10.36 3.90 -16.19
C PHE A 291 10.42 5.00 -17.26
N ASN A 292 9.98 6.22 -16.93
CA ASN A 292 10.05 7.36 -17.84
C ASN A 292 11.42 8.05 -17.83
N TYR A 293 12.30 7.68 -16.89
CA TYR A 293 13.63 8.32 -16.73
C TYR A 293 14.76 7.51 -17.35
N ILE A 294 14.47 6.38 -17.96
CA ILE A 294 15.42 5.53 -18.67
C ILE A 294 15.15 5.59 -20.19
N TYR A 295 16.15 5.23 -20.98
CA TYR A 295 16.00 5.25 -22.43
C TYR A 295 16.41 3.91 -23.05
N PRO A 296 15.56 3.32 -23.92
CA PRO A 296 14.17 3.70 -24.14
C PRO A 296 13.30 3.52 -22.88
N ALA A 297 12.24 4.27 -22.76
CA ALA A 297 11.33 4.17 -21.63
C ALA A 297 10.65 2.79 -21.58
N ILE A 298 10.57 2.18 -20.40
CA ILE A 298 9.82 0.94 -20.20
C ILE A 298 8.33 1.29 -20.09
N LYS A 299 7.49 0.64 -20.90
CA LYS A 299 6.04 0.71 -20.73
C LYS A 299 5.60 -0.15 -19.55
N SER A 300 4.55 0.27 -18.86
CA SER A 300 4.02 -0.48 -17.73
C SER A 300 2.51 -0.29 -17.60
N PHE A 301 1.88 -1.17 -16.85
CA PHE A 301 0.48 -1.07 -16.50
C PHE A 301 0.21 0.07 -15.50
N ASP A 302 -1.03 0.55 -15.43
CA ASP A 302 -1.53 1.36 -14.33
C ASP A 302 -2.28 0.47 -13.31
N PRO A 303 -1.72 0.22 -12.14
CA PRO A 303 -2.36 -0.56 -11.08
C PRO A 303 -3.55 0.13 -10.42
N CYS A 304 -3.89 1.37 -10.79
CA CYS A 304 -4.96 2.17 -10.21
C CYS A 304 -4.82 2.38 -8.68
N TYR A 305 -3.64 2.75 -8.22
CA TYR A 305 -3.33 2.90 -6.78
C TYR A 305 -4.29 3.81 -6.04
N GLU A 306 -4.75 4.93 -6.64
CA GLU A 306 -5.74 5.82 -6.01
C GLU A 306 -7.06 5.09 -5.73
N LYS A 307 -7.50 4.22 -6.66
CA LYS A 307 -8.71 3.41 -6.48
C LYS A 307 -8.54 2.36 -5.39
N ILE A 308 -7.36 1.70 -5.35
CA ILE A 308 -7.00 0.76 -4.29
C ILE A 308 -7.00 1.47 -2.93
N ALA A 309 -6.31 2.60 -2.82
CA ALA A 309 -6.23 3.39 -1.60
C ALA A 309 -7.61 3.85 -1.11
N THR A 310 -8.47 4.29 -2.03
CA THR A 310 -9.86 4.68 -1.70
C THR A 310 -10.61 3.51 -1.07
N LYS A 311 -10.54 2.33 -1.68
CA LYS A 311 -11.22 1.13 -1.16
C LYS A 311 -10.66 0.67 0.18
N LEU A 312 -9.35 0.70 0.37
CA LEU A 312 -8.70 0.38 1.64
C LEU A 312 -9.16 1.32 2.77
N ILE A 313 -9.18 2.63 2.51
CA ILE A 313 -9.62 3.63 3.48
C ILE A 313 -11.10 3.48 3.79
N ASP A 314 -11.95 3.30 2.78
CA ASP A 314 -13.40 3.11 2.97
C ASP A 314 -13.70 1.86 3.79
N ALA A 315 -12.97 0.79 3.54
CA ALA A 315 -13.09 -0.44 4.30
C ALA A 315 -12.67 -0.25 5.78
N VAL A 316 -11.56 0.43 6.04
CA VAL A 316 -11.07 0.68 7.41
C VAL A 316 -12.03 1.59 8.19
N ILE A 317 -12.56 2.63 7.55
CA ILE A 317 -13.46 3.58 8.21
C ILE A 317 -14.80 2.92 8.54
N ASN A 318 -15.26 2.00 7.68
CA ASN A 318 -16.57 1.35 7.79
C ASN A 318 -16.40 -0.15 8.08
N PRO A 319 -16.19 -0.56 9.34
CA PRO A 319 -15.90 -1.95 9.68
C PRO A 319 -17.03 -2.93 9.33
N ASN A 320 -18.26 -2.47 9.22
CA ASN A 320 -19.43 -3.29 8.92
C ASN A 320 -19.55 -3.65 7.41
N ILE A 321 -18.75 -3.06 6.54
CA ILE A 321 -18.75 -3.37 5.11
C ILE A 321 -17.84 -4.57 4.87
N LYS A 322 -18.41 -5.67 4.37
CA LYS A 322 -17.59 -6.75 3.80
C LYS A 322 -16.80 -6.18 2.63
N CYS A 323 -15.49 -6.28 2.68
CA CYS A 323 -14.62 -5.77 1.65
C CYS A 323 -13.75 -6.91 1.10
N ASN A 324 -14.18 -7.47 -0.03
CA ASN A 324 -13.43 -8.44 -0.85
C ASN A 324 -13.37 -7.85 -2.27
N GLU A 325 -12.63 -6.76 -2.39
CA GLU A 325 -12.63 -5.93 -3.57
C GLU A 325 -11.47 -6.28 -4.51
N VAL A 326 -11.77 -6.36 -5.78
CA VAL A 326 -10.77 -6.53 -6.85
C VAL A 326 -10.72 -5.24 -7.67
N VAL A 327 -9.52 -4.69 -7.82
CA VAL A 327 -9.27 -3.52 -8.66
C VAL A 327 -8.56 -3.99 -9.93
N GLU A 328 -9.20 -3.81 -11.08
CA GLU A 328 -8.59 -4.13 -12.37
C GLU A 328 -7.46 -3.16 -12.70
N THR A 329 -6.34 -3.73 -13.11
CA THR A 329 -5.19 -3.02 -13.66
C THR A 329 -5.50 -2.58 -15.09
N ILE A 330 -5.07 -1.39 -15.47
CA ILE A 330 -5.27 -0.81 -16.81
C ILE A 330 -4.01 -1.01 -17.65
N TYR A 331 -4.23 -1.48 -18.90
CA TYR A 331 -3.18 -1.58 -19.92
C TYR A 331 -2.92 -0.25 -20.61
#